data_c6ddfbc1d2e60f7f5cd633dcd1b14b88
#
_entry.id   c6ddfbc1d2e60f7f5cd633dcd1b14b88
#
_cell.length_a   1.000
_cell.length_b   1.000
_cell.length_c   1.000
_cell.angle_alpha   90.00
_cell.angle_beta   90.00
_cell.angle_gamma   90.00
#
_symmetry.space_group_name_H-M   'P 1'
#
loop_
_entity.id
_entity.type
_entity.pdbx_description
1 polymer ?
#
loop_
_entity_poly.entity_id
_entity_poly.type
_entity_poly.pdbx_seq_one_letter_code
_entity_poly.pdbx_strand_id
1 'polypeptide(L)'
;MGKKVEKNNSIFQYRLEKHHDELRWLYMELYQNDDMFAELCSRMYEYYRHRSSKLKERDAKREKEAGWYHRKDMLGMMLYIDNFAGNMQGVKEKIPYLKECNINCLHLMPFLDTPEGRSDGGYAVADFRKVRPDLGTMKDLAEL
;
A
#
# COMPACT_ATOMS: atom_id res chain seq x y z
N MET A 1 -2.90 -24.99 16.12
CA MET A 1 -2.90 -23.53 15.88
C MET A 1 -1.59 -22.85 16.33
N GLY A 2 -0.98 -23.24 17.46
CA GLY A 2 0.24 -22.59 17.99
C GLY A 2 1.44 -22.52 17.05
N LYS A 3 1.85 -23.62 16.41
CA LYS A 3 3.04 -23.68 15.54
C LYS A 3 3.02 -22.74 14.32
N LYS A 4 1.83 -22.37 13.80
CA LYS A 4 1.70 -21.46 12.65
C LYS A 4 1.83 -19.99 13.07
N VAL A 5 1.43 -19.66 14.29
CA VAL A 5 1.56 -18.31 14.88
C VAL A 5 3.01 -18.01 15.23
N GLU A 6 3.72 -18.96 15.87
CA GLU A 6 5.15 -18.81 16.20
C GLU A 6 6.01 -18.66 14.94
N LYS A 7 5.76 -19.44 13.88
CA LYS A 7 6.49 -19.34 12.62
C LYS A 7 6.28 -17.99 11.92
N ASN A 8 5.08 -17.42 11.99
CA ASN A 8 4.80 -16.10 11.42
C ASN A 8 5.50 -14.98 12.20
N ASN A 9 5.54 -15.05 13.51
CA ASN A 9 6.27 -14.10 14.34
C ASN A 9 7.77 -14.13 14.02
N SER A 10 8.35 -15.33 13.84
CA SER A 10 9.77 -15.47 13.50
C SER A 10 10.14 -14.86 12.12
N ILE A 11 9.22 -14.90 11.12
CA ILE A 11 9.47 -14.30 9.80
C ILE A 11 9.46 -12.78 9.89
N PHE A 12 8.50 -12.18 10.60
CA PHE A 12 8.48 -10.73 10.79
C PHE A 12 9.72 -10.26 11.54
N GLN A 13 10.04 -10.93 12.63
CA GLN A 13 11.22 -10.62 13.44
C GLN A 13 12.50 -10.65 12.62
N TYR A 14 12.72 -11.72 11.86
CA TYR A 14 13.87 -11.84 10.97
C TYR A 14 13.96 -10.69 9.95
N ARG A 15 12.83 -10.31 9.33
CA ARG A 15 12.79 -9.19 8.37
C ARG A 15 13.08 -7.86 9.04
N LEU A 16 12.51 -7.63 10.22
CA LEU A 16 12.74 -6.41 10.97
C LEU A 16 14.21 -6.31 11.39
N GLU A 17 14.78 -7.36 11.99
CA GLU A 17 16.19 -7.40 12.40
C GLU A 17 17.13 -7.11 11.23
N LYS A 18 16.87 -7.69 10.07
CA LYS A 18 17.68 -7.49 8.87
C LYS A 18 17.77 -6.02 8.41
N HIS A 19 16.74 -5.23 8.64
CA HIS A 19 16.63 -3.86 8.15
C HIS A 19 16.51 -2.82 9.28
N HIS A 20 16.56 -3.27 10.55
CA HIS A 20 16.31 -2.43 11.71
C HIS A 20 17.26 -1.24 11.80
N ASP A 21 18.55 -1.46 11.65
CA ASP A 21 19.56 -0.42 11.86
C ASP A 21 19.48 0.66 10.79
N GLU A 22 19.29 0.28 9.53
CA GLU A 22 19.09 1.23 8.43
C GLU A 22 17.77 2.00 8.60
N LEU A 23 16.68 1.30 8.92
CA LEU A 23 15.38 1.92 9.16
C LEU A 23 15.43 2.90 10.32
N ARG A 24 16.09 2.51 11.43
CA ARG A 24 16.27 3.38 12.60
C ARG A 24 17.10 4.60 12.26
N TRP A 25 18.22 4.41 11.57
CA TRP A 25 19.06 5.52 11.16
C TRP A 25 18.29 6.53 10.31
N LEU A 26 17.61 6.08 9.24
CA LEU A 26 16.79 6.95 8.38
C LEU A 26 15.68 7.66 9.15
N TYR A 27 15.02 6.95 10.07
CA TYR A 27 13.97 7.53 10.90
C TYR A 27 14.51 8.60 11.86
N MET A 28 15.64 8.35 12.48
CA MET A 28 16.26 9.29 13.42
C MET A 28 16.80 10.54 12.72
N GLU A 29 17.29 10.43 11.49
CA GLU A 29 17.67 11.60 10.67
C GLU A 29 16.51 12.57 10.43
N LEU A 30 15.28 12.05 10.32
CA LEU A 30 14.09 12.85 10.04
C LEU A 30 13.35 13.31 11.31
N TYR A 31 13.19 12.43 12.28
CA TYR A 31 12.23 12.64 13.38
C TYR A 31 12.88 12.72 14.77
N GLN A 32 14.09 12.21 14.94
CA GLN A 32 14.87 12.23 16.18
C GLN A 32 14.07 11.81 17.43
N ASN A 33 13.23 10.76 17.30
CA ASN A 33 12.31 10.32 18.34
C ASN A 33 12.27 8.79 18.45
N ASP A 34 12.93 8.25 19.45
CA ASP A 34 13.03 6.80 19.69
C ASP A 34 11.68 6.17 20.09
N ASP A 35 10.85 6.86 20.86
CA ASP A 35 9.55 6.34 21.29
C ASP A 35 8.61 6.16 20.09
N MET A 36 8.57 7.13 19.21
CA MET A 36 7.80 7.03 17.97
C MET A 36 8.37 5.99 17.01
N PHE A 37 9.67 5.78 16.99
CA PHE A 37 10.27 4.69 16.22
C PHE A 37 9.83 3.32 16.76
N ALA A 38 9.83 3.15 18.08
CA ALA A 38 9.33 1.93 18.71
C ALA A 38 7.85 1.69 18.40
N GLU A 39 7.03 2.75 18.42
CA GLU A 39 5.64 2.69 18.01
C GLU A 39 5.48 2.29 16.53
N LEU A 40 6.30 2.85 15.64
CA LEU A 40 6.31 2.45 14.21
C LEU A 40 6.55 0.95 14.07
N CYS A 41 7.58 0.40 14.73
CA CYS A 41 7.88 -1.03 14.69
C CYS A 41 6.72 -1.88 15.23
N SER A 42 6.08 -1.44 16.30
CA SER A 42 4.90 -2.09 16.88
C SER A 42 3.72 -2.10 15.90
N ARG A 43 3.42 -0.98 15.26
CA ARG A 43 2.38 -0.87 14.23
C ARG A 43 2.67 -1.75 13.01
N MET A 44 3.92 -1.80 12.54
CA MET A 44 4.33 -2.70 11.46
C MET A 44 4.04 -4.17 11.81
N TYR A 45 4.32 -4.58 13.06
CA TYR A 45 4.00 -5.92 13.55
C TYR A 45 2.49 -6.19 13.57
N GLU A 46 1.68 -5.26 14.05
CA GLU A 46 0.22 -5.38 14.07
C GLU A 46 -0.36 -5.53 12.65
N TYR A 47 0.06 -4.70 11.70
CA TYR A 47 -0.36 -4.84 10.30
C TYR A 47 0.09 -6.17 9.69
N TYR A 48 1.29 -6.62 10.00
CA TYR A 48 1.76 -7.94 9.55
C TYR A 48 0.92 -9.08 10.15
N ARG A 49 0.53 -9.00 11.42
CA ARG A 49 -0.35 -10.00 12.04
C ARG A 49 -1.68 -10.13 11.30
N HIS A 50 -2.31 -9.01 10.99
CA HIS A 50 -3.62 -8.97 10.33
C HIS A 50 -3.57 -9.24 8.82
N ARG A 51 -2.38 -9.22 8.23
CA ARG A 51 -2.20 -9.51 6.81
C ARG A 51 -2.62 -10.94 6.48
N SER A 52 -3.46 -11.12 5.45
CA SER A 52 -4.01 -12.43 5.08
C SER A 52 -2.90 -13.43 4.70
N SER A 53 -3.16 -14.75 4.91
CA SER A 53 -2.22 -15.81 4.54
C SER A 53 -1.85 -15.77 3.07
N LYS A 54 -2.83 -15.51 2.18
CA LYS A 54 -2.62 -15.38 0.74
C LYS A 54 -1.63 -14.26 0.39
N LEU A 55 -1.72 -13.12 1.08
CA LEU A 55 -0.79 -12.01 0.88
C LEU A 55 0.60 -12.34 1.43
N LYS A 56 0.70 -13.00 2.59
CA LYS A 56 1.98 -13.45 3.16
C LYS A 56 2.70 -14.46 2.25
N GLU A 57 1.96 -15.37 1.62
CA GLU A 57 2.51 -16.33 0.65
C GLU A 57 3.03 -15.60 -0.61
N ARG A 58 2.28 -14.62 -1.12
CA ARG A 58 2.70 -13.78 -2.23
C ARG A 58 3.96 -12.97 -1.90
N ASP A 59 4.04 -12.41 -0.70
CA ASP A 59 5.21 -11.66 -0.25
C ASP A 59 6.45 -12.55 -0.19
N ALA A 60 6.32 -13.76 0.38
CA ALA A 60 7.40 -14.74 0.44
C ALA A 60 7.87 -15.22 -0.94
N LYS A 61 6.97 -15.28 -1.93
CA LYS A 61 7.33 -15.56 -3.32
C LYS A 61 8.11 -14.39 -3.94
N ARG A 62 7.61 -13.17 -3.80
CA ARG A 62 8.22 -11.95 -4.34
C ARG A 62 9.59 -11.67 -3.70
N GLU A 63 9.78 -11.97 -2.44
CA GLU A 63 11.07 -11.84 -1.75
C GLU A 63 12.17 -12.70 -2.38
N LYS A 64 11.81 -13.85 -2.96
CA LYS A 64 12.73 -14.73 -3.69
C LYS A 64 12.97 -14.28 -5.15
N GLU A 65 12.08 -13.48 -5.69
CA GLU A 65 12.11 -12.99 -7.07
C GLU A 65 12.32 -11.47 -7.03
N ALA A 66 13.54 -11.00 -6.72
CA ALA A 66 13.85 -9.57 -6.55
C ALA A 66 13.40 -8.68 -7.73
N GLY A 67 13.34 -9.22 -8.94
CA GLY A 67 12.89 -8.53 -10.16
C GLY A 67 11.42 -8.74 -10.53
N TRP A 68 10.56 -9.18 -9.60
CA TRP A 68 9.16 -9.51 -9.90
C TRP A 68 8.38 -8.39 -10.61
N TYR A 69 8.71 -7.13 -10.36
CA TYR A 69 8.08 -5.95 -10.98
C TYR A 69 8.62 -5.60 -12.37
N HIS A 70 9.70 -6.23 -12.82
CA HIS A 70 10.26 -6.12 -14.18
C HIS A 70 9.86 -7.30 -15.08
N ARG A 71 8.94 -8.14 -14.65
CA ARG A 71 8.51 -9.30 -15.43
C ARG A 71 7.77 -8.87 -16.70
N LYS A 72 7.94 -9.67 -17.77
CA LYS A 72 7.29 -9.42 -19.06
C LYS A 72 5.77 -9.49 -19.05
N ASP A 73 5.20 -10.16 -18.03
CA ASP A 73 3.76 -10.29 -17.80
C ASP A 73 3.18 -9.16 -16.95
N MET A 74 3.98 -8.17 -16.55
CA MET A 74 3.53 -7.04 -15.77
C MET A 74 3.15 -5.88 -16.70
N LEU A 75 1.84 -5.64 -16.85
CA LEU A 75 1.29 -4.54 -17.61
C LEU A 75 0.59 -3.55 -16.67
N GLY A 76 1.15 -2.36 -16.56
CA GLY A 76 0.63 -1.28 -15.72
C GLY A 76 -0.23 -0.29 -16.51
N MET A 77 -1.22 0.26 -15.83
CA MET A 77 -2.00 1.42 -16.29
C MET A 77 -2.03 2.49 -15.22
N MET A 78 -1.82 3.74 -15.61
CA MET A 78 -1.97 4.91 -14.76
C MET A 78 -3.23 5.65 -15.16
N LEU A 79 -4.06 6.04 -14.18
CA LEU A 79 -5.29 6.77 -14.47
C LEU A 79 -5.69 7.74 -13.36
N TYR A 80 -6.37 8.81 -13.75
CA TYR A 80 -7.16 9.64 -12.86
C TYR A 80 -8.56 9.03 -12.73
N ILE A 81 -9.04 8.87 -11.51
CA ILE A 81 -10.30 8.19 -11.19
C ILE A 81 -11.48 8.91 -11.83
N ASP A 82 -11.55 10.23 -11.68
CA ASP A 82 -12.60 11.10 -12.24
C ASP A 82 -12.66 11.03 -13.77
N ASN A 83 -11.53 11.16 -14.44
CA ASN A 83 -11.45 11.11 -15.90
C ASN A 83 -11.78 9.74 -16.48
N PHE A 84 -11.37 8.66 -15.80
CA PHE A 84 -11.55 7.31 -16.29
C PHE A 84 -12.95 6.75 -16.01
N ALA A 85 -13.50 7.00 -14.84
CA ALA A 85 -14.72 6.34 -14.38
C ALA A 85 -15.61 7.18 -13.44
N GLY A 86 -15.32 8.47 -13.28
CA GLY A 86 -16.05 9.41 -12.45
C GLY A 86 -15.72 9.30 -10.95
N ASN A 87 -15.68 8.08 -10.41
CA ASN A 87 -15.39 7.83 -8.99
C ASN A 87 -14.84 6.41 -8.77
N MET A 88 -14.52 6.04 -7.51
CA MET A 88 -13.96 4.72 -7.16
C MET A 88 -14.90 3.57 -7.48
N GLN A 89 -16.20 3.74 -7.29
CA GLN A 89 -17.17 2.73 -7.66
C GLN A 89 -17.16 2.49 -9.17
N GLY A 90 -17.10 3.54 -9.99
CA GLY A 90 -16.95 3.42 -11.44
C GLY A 90 -15.66 2.69 -11.85
N VAL A 91 -14.53 2.94 -11.18
CA VAL A 91 -13.28 2.17 -11.41
C VAL A 91 -13.49 0.70 -11.10
N LYS A 92 -14.16 0.37 -9.98
CA LYS A 92 -14.49 -1.01 -9.60
C LYS A 92 -15.32 -1.71 -10.68
N GLU A 93 -16.30 -1.03 -11.25
CA GLU A 93 -17.13 -1.54 -12.36
C GLU A 93 -16.32 -1.76 -13.65
N LYS A 94 -15.23 -1.02 -13.84
CA LYS A 94 -14.31 -1.16 -14.99
C LYS A 94 -13.24 -2.25 -14.81
N ILE A 95 -13.14 -2.91 -13.65
CA ILE A 95 -12.16 -3.99 -13.43
C ILE A 95 -12.24 -5.11 -14.47
N PRO A 96 -13.43 -5.60 -14.89
CA PRO A 96 -13.50 -6.60 -15.95
C PRO A 96 -12.86 -6.13 -17.25
N TYR A 97 -13.15 -4.90 -17.69
CA TYR A 97 -12.52 -4.29 -18.86
C TYR A 97 -10.99 -4.20 -18.74
N LEU A 98 -10.49 -3.74 -17.57
CA LEU A 98 -9.05 -3.68 -17.33
C LEU A 98 -8.39 -5.07 -17.42
N LYS A 99 -9.07 -6.10 -16.95
CA LYS A 99 -8.61 -7.49 -17.06
C LYS A 99 -8.62 -8.00 -18.51
N GLU A 100 -9.61 -7.67 -19.31
CA GLU A 100 -9.64 -7.95 -20.74
C GLU A 100 -8.45 -7.32 -21.48
N CYS A 101 -8.05 -6.11 -21.07
CA CYS A 101 -6.84 -5.44 -21.55
C CYS A 101 -5.53 -6.01 -20.98
N ASN A 102 -5.57 -7.10 -20.20
CA ASN A 102 -4.44 -7.68 -19.48
C ASN A 102 -3.74 -6.73 -18.49
N ILE A 103 -4.41 -5.66 -18.04
CA ILE A 103 -3.89 -4.76 -17.01
C ILE A 103 -3.89 -5.51 -15.67
N ASN A 104 -2.72 -5.64 -15.05
CA ASN A 104 -2.54 -6.34 -13.78
C ASN A 104 -1.84 -5.50 -12.70
N CYS A 105 -1.48 -4.27 -13.05
CA CYS A 105 -0.98 -3.25 -12.11
C CYS A 105 -1.69 -1.93 -12.40
N LEU A 106 -2.45 -1.41 -11.44
CA LEU A 106 -3.15 -0.15 -11.56
C LEU A 106 -2.52 0.89 -10.65
N HIS A 107 -2.05 2.00 -11.24
CA HIS A 107 -1.61 3.18 -10.52
C HIS A 107 -2.71 4.23 -10.55
N LEU A 108 -3.33 4.48 -9.40
CA LEU A 108 -4.29 5.55 -9.25
C LEU A 108 -3.55 6.86 -9.02
N MET A 109 -3.80 7.86 -9.85
CA MET A 109 -3.32 9.22 -9.65
C MET A 109 -3.92 9.81 -8.36
N PRO A 110 -3.40 10.91 -7.81
CA PRO A 110 -3.77 11.39 -6.49
C PRO A 110 -5.28 11.43 -6.25
N PHE A 111 -5.72 10.78 -5.18
CA PHE A 111 -7.13 10.62 -4.83
C PHE A 111 -7.44 10.93 -3.36
N LEU A 112 -6.41 11.22 -2.57
CA LEU A 112 -6.57 11.59 -1.16
C LEU A 112 -7.05 13.05 -1.03
N ASP A 113 -7.56 13.37 0.15
CA ASP A 113 -8.05 14.70 0.49
C ASP A 113 -6.97 15.78 0.31
N THR A 114 -7.32 16.90 -0.28
CA THR A 114 -6.41 17.98 -0.62
C THR A 114 -6.89 19.32 -0.08
N PRO A 115 -5.99 20.25 0.29
CA PRO A 115 -6.40 21.58 0.72
C PRO A 115 -7.01 22.34 -0.46
N GLU A 116 -8.13 23.01 -0.21
CA GLU A 116 -8.85 23.79 -1.22
C GLU A 116 -7.95 24.87 -1.82
N GLY A 117 -7.91 24.91 -3.16
CA GLY A 117 -7.16 25.92 -3.93
C GLY A 117 -5.63 25.87 -3.79
N ARG A 118 -5.08 24.86 -3.12
CA ARG A 118 -3.63 24.74 -2.83
C ARG A 118 -3.02 23.42 -3.28
N SER A 119 -3.74 22.66 -4.07
CA SER A 119 -3.22 21.37 -4.55
C SER A 119 -2.91 21.42 -6.04
N ASP A 120 -1.68 21.11 -6.39
CA ASP A 120 -1.27 20.91 -7.78
C ASP A 120 -1.54 19.46 -8.17
N GLY A 121 -2.56 19.22 -8.98
CA GLY A 121 -2.94 17.89 -9.47
C GLY A 121 -3.28 16.85 -8.38
N GLY A 122 -3.58 17.29 -7.14
CA GLY A 122 -3.90 16.41 -6.02
C GLY A 122 -2.69 15.93 -5.19
N TYR A 123 -1.47 16.34 -5.52
CA TYR A 123 -0.26 15.90 -4.83
C TYR A 123 -0.04 16.52 -3.45
N ALA A 124 -0.64 17.68 -3.16
CA ALA A 124 -0.64 18.25 -1.82
C ALA A 124 -1.75 17.58 -0.99
N VAL A 125 -1.40 16.60 -0.19
CA VAL A 125 -2.36 15.85 0.64
C VAL A 125 -2.60 16.56 1.96
N ALA A 126 -3.88 16.87 2.26
CA ALA A 126 -4.30 17.43 3.55
C ALA A 126 -4.54 16.36 4.61
N ASP A 127 -5.12 15.22 4.22
CA ASP A 127 -5.39 14.11 5.12
C ASP A 127 -5.18 12.75 4.42
N PHE A 128 -4.14 12.02 4.83
CA PHE A 128 -3.83 10.68 4.31
C PHE A 128 -4.86 9.60 4.70
N ARG A 129 -5.85 9.92 5.54
CA ARG A 129 -6.90 9.01 5.99
C ARG A 129 -8.25 9.31 5.35
N LYS A 130 -8.28 10.22 4.37
CA LYS A 130 -9.49 10.57 3.65
C LYS A 130 -9.27 10.48 2.15
N VAL A 131 -10.26 9.96 1.47
CA VAL A 131 -10.41 10.09 0.03
C VAL A 131 -11.05 11.44 -0.28
N ARG A 132 -10.68 12.06 -1.38
CA ARG A 132 -11.32 13.28 -1.90
C ARG A 132 -12.84 13.01 -2.06
N PRO A 133 -13.73 13.83 -1.48
CA PRO A 133 -15.16 13.51 -1.35
C PRO A 133 -15.89 13.23 -2.66
N ASP A 134 -15.46 13.87 -3.75
CA ASP A 134 -16.03 13.67 -5.08
C ASP A 134 -15.64 12.33 -5.72
N LEU A 135 -14.57 11.68 -5.23
CA LEU A 135 -14.10 10.40 -5.74
C LEU A 135 -14.63 9.20 -4.95
N GLY A 136 -15.13 9.41 -3.73
CA GLY A 136 -15.65 8.35 -2.87
C GLY A 136 -15.18 8.40 -1.43
N THR A 137 -15.15 7.26 -0.78
CA THR A 137 -14.81 7.10 0.64
C THR A 137 -13.63 6.13 0.83
N MET A 138 -13.07 6.09 2.05
CA MET A 138 -12.07 5.07 2.43
C MET A 138 -12.63 3.64 2.36
N LYS A 139 -13.96 3.48 2.49
CA LYS A 139 -14.61 2.19 2.29
C LYS A 139 -14.58 1.77 0.82
N ASP A 140 -14.89 2.69 -0.10
CA ASP A 140 -14.85 2.43 -1.54
C ASP A 140 -13.42 2.07 -1.98
N LEU A 141 -12.40 2.76 -1.45
CA LEU A 141 -10.99 2.42 -1.68
C LEU A 141 -10.64 1.01 -1.18
N ALA A 142 -11.16 0.61 -0.02
CA ALA A 142 -10.89 -0.71 0.54
C ALA A 142 -11.60 -1.84 -0.23
N GLU A 143 -12.72 -1.54 -0.89
CA GLU A 143 -13.48 -2.47 -1.72
C GLU A 143 -12.95 -2.58 -3.16
N LEU A 144 -12.27 -1.55 -3.66
CA LEU A 144 -11.58 -1.53 -4.96
C LEU A 144 -10.36 -2.43 -4.95
#